data_588f1b987e645d2d58cf3adc9732b937
#
_entry.id   588f1b987e645d2d58cf3adc9732b937
#
_cell.length_a   1.000
_cell.length_b   1.000
_cell.length_c   1.000
_cell.angle_alpha   90.00
_cell.angle_beta   90.00
_cell.angle_gamma   90.00
#
_symmetry.space_group_name_H-M   'P 1'
#
loop_
_entity.id
_entity.type
_entity.pdbx_description
1 polymer ?
#
loop_
_entity_poly.entity_id
_entity_poly.type
_entity_poly.pdbx_seq_one_letter_code
_entity_poly.pdbx_strand_id
1 'polypeptide(L)'
;MNGFEIFPFISFLILLILISGRVVFLKRKGVQVSSDSGKKNKPVLLRFSAFLLIILMWLFELIKPVFQISFSVLPEWIVNPLIESFLMKIAGVIVTCFALLFMLITLLHFKNSLRFGLNKKNAGELITTGVFAFSRNPFFLSLDIYFLGIALLQPNLFFIGFAILTLVSIHFFILKEEKFIRSVYGYKYLEYLKKVRRYL
;
A
#
# COMPACT_ATOMS: atom_id res chain seq x y z
N MET A 1 -12.85 -12.24 22.50
CA MET A 1 -12.33 -11.56 21.30
C MET A 1 -11.65 -10.28 21.74
N ASN A 2 -10.36 -10.14 21.49
CA ASN A 2 -9.58 -9.00 21.96
C ASN A 2 -9.58 -7.90 20.88
N GLY A 3 -9.68 -6.61 21.25
CA GLY A 3 -9.70 -5.50 20.29
C GLY A 3 -8.50 -5.49 19.33
N PHE A 4 -7.33 -5.94 19.78
CA PHE A 4 -6.14 -6.05 18.94
C PHE A 4 -6.23 -7.12 17.84
N GLU A 5 -7.12 -8.10 17.98
CA GLU A 5 -7.35 -9.15 16.97
C GLU A 5 -8.26 -8.66 15.84
N ILE A 6 -9.20 -7.77 16.15
CA ILE A 6 -10.16 -7.24 15.18
C ILE A 6 -9.60 -6.01 14.45
N PHE A 7 -8.79 -5.22 15.14
CA PHE A 7 -8.26 -3.95 14.63
C PHE A 7 -7.56 -4.08 13.26
N PRO A 8 -6.70 -5.10 13.01
CA PRO A 8 -6.06 -5.28 11.70
C PRO A 8 -7.08 -5.40 10.57
N PHE A 9 -8.14 -6.17 10.76
CA PHE A 9 -9.20 -6.33 9.76
C PHE A 9 -9.98 -5.04 9.52
N ILE A 10 -10.40 -4.34 10.58
CA ILE A 10 -11.10 -3.05 10.48
C ILE A 10 -10.21 -2.02 9.78
N SER A 11 -8.93 -1.93 10.15
CA SER A 11 -7.98 -1.00 9.53
C SER A 11 -7.80 -1.28 8.04
N PHE A 12 -7.82 -2.56 7.63
CA PHE A 12 -7.77 -2.94 6.23
C PHE A 12 -9.02 -2.52 5.46
N LEU A 13 -10.22 -2.69 6.04
CA LEU A 13 -11.45 -2.19 5.44
C LEU A 13 -11.42 -0.66 5.26
N ILE A 14 -10.92 0.07 6.26
CA ILE A 14 -10.73 1.52 6.16
C ILE A 14 -9.77 1.86 5.01
N LEU A 15 -8.63 1.17 4.91
CA LEU A 15 -7.67 1.37 3.82
C LEU A 15 -8.31 1.15 2.45
N LEU A 16 -9.09 0.06 2.29
CA LEU A 16 -9.82 -0.23 1.06
C LEU A 16 -10.84 0.85 0.73
N ILE A 17 -11.61 1.31 1.73
CA ILE A 17 -12.61 2.38 1.54
C ILE A 17 -11.94 3.68 1.12
N LEU A 18 -10.81 4.06 1.72
CA LEU A 18 -10.06 5.27 1.36
C LEU A 18 -9.60 5.22 -0.10
N ILE A 19 -8.95 4.12 -0.51
CA ILE A 19 -8.41 4.00 -1.86
C ILE A 19 -9.54 3.86 -2.90
N SER A 20 -10.47 2.91 -2.69
CA SER A 20 -11.56 2.64 -3.63
C SER A 20 -12.55 3.81 -3.72
N GLY A 21 -12.89 4.43 -2.59
CA GLY A 21 -13.73 5.61 -2.53
C GLY A 21 -13.14 6.77 -3.34
N ARG A 22 -11.81 6.99 -3.22
CA ARG A 22 -11.13 8.00 -4.04
C ARG A 22 -11.15 7.67 -5.53
N VAL A 23 -10.93 6.41 -5.88
CA VAL A 23 -11.00 5.95 -7.29
C VAL A 23 -12.39 6.16 -7.88
N VAL A 24 -13.43 5.75 -7.14
CA VAL A 24 -14.83 5.94 -7.57
C VAL A 24 -15.18 7.42 -7.73
N PHE A 25 -14.78 8.25 -6.76
CA PHE A 25 -15.00 9.70 -6.83
C PHE A 25 -14.36 10.33 -8.08
N LEU A 26 -13.11 9.97 -8.39
CA LEU A 26 -12.41 10.48 -9.58
C LEU A 26 -13.02 9.97 -10.88
N LYS A 27 -13.43 8.70 -10.93
CA LYS A 27 -14.14 8.13 -12.09
C LYS A 27 -15.46 8.87 -12.34
N ARG A 28 -16.24 9.19 -11.30
CA ARG A 28 -17.47 10.00 -11.43
C ARG A 28 -17.20 11.41 -11.97
N LYS A 29 -16.02 11.96 -11.74
CA LYS A 29 -15.56 13.23 -12.33
C LYS A 29 -15.00 13.10 -13.75
N GLY A 30 -15.11 11.94 -14.40
CA GLY A 30 -14.59 11.69 -15.75
C GLY A 30 -13.07 11.51 -15.81
N VAL A 31 -12.39 11.39 -14.67
CA VAL A 31 -10.94 11.20 -14.61
C VAL A 31 -10.59 9.74 -14.85
N GLN A 32 -9.83 9.43 -15.91
CA GLN A 32 -9.32 8.08 -16.15
C GLN A 32 -8.22 7.74 -15.14
N VAL A 33 -8.55 6.91 -14.15
CA VAL A 33 -7.62 6.52 -13.07
C VAL A 33 -6.78 5.30 -13.44
N SER A 34 -7.28 4.41 -14.32
CA SER A 34 -6.58 3.19 -14.74
C SER A 34 -6.08 3.30 -16.17
N SER A 35 -4.86 2.81 -16.44
CA SER A 35 -4.38 2.61 -17.79
C SER A 35 -4.82 1.23 -18.32
N ASP A 36 -5.29 1.17 -19.57
CA ASP A 36 -5.43 -0.11 -20.29
C ASP A 36 -4.03 -0.71 -20.47
N SER A 37 -3.72 -1.71 -19.65
CA SER A 37 -2.53 -2.52 -19.85
C SER A 37 -2.81 -3.50 -20.99
N GLY A 38 -2.14 -3.29 -22.14
CA GLY A 38 -2.19 -4.19 -23.29
C GLY A 38 -1.92 -5.66 -22.91
N LYS A 39 -2.06 -6.56 -23.90
CA LYS A 39 -1.96 -8.03 -23.75
C LYS A 39 -0.90 -8.46 -22.74
N LYS A 40 -1.34 -9.07 -21.63
CA LYS A 40 -0.44 -9.60 -20.59
C LYS A 40 0.20 -10.90 -21.11
N ASN A 41 1.54 -10.94 -21.17
CA ASN A 41 2.29 -12.14 -21.50
C ASN A 41 2.16 -13.22 -20.39
N LYS A 42 2.21 -14.51 -20.74
CA LYS A 42 2.10 -15.65 -19.79
C LYS A 42 2.94 -15.49 -18.49
N PRO A 43 4.24 -15.10 -18.53
CA PRO A 43 5.04 -14.92 -17.30
C PRO A 43 4.54 -13.76 -16.41
N VAL A 44 3.90 -12.75 -16.99
CA VAL A 44 3.28 -11.65 -16.22
C VAL A 44 2.03 -12.14 -15.50
N LEU A 45 1.23 -13.00 -16.16
CA LEU A 45 0.04 -13.60 -15.55
C LEU A 45 0.40 -14.50 -14.37
N LEU A 46 1.44 -15.34 -14.51
CA LEU A 46 1.90 -16.22 -13.43
C LEU A 46 2.39 -15.43 -12.21
N ARG A 47 3.16 -14.36 -12.40
CA ARG A 47 3.59 -13.48 -11.29
C ARG A 47 2.42 -12.79 -10.61
N PHE A 48 1.43 -12.35 -11.41
CA PHE A 48 0.23 -11.73 -10.88
C PHE A 48 -0.62 -12.71 -10.07
N SER A 49 -0.80 -13.95 -10.52
CA SER A 49 -1.55 -14.99 -9.78
C SER A 49 -0.84 -15.39 -8.48
N ALA A 50 0.49 -15.53 -8.47
CA ALA A 50 1.25 -15.80 -7.26
C ALA A 50 1.12 -14.66 -6.24
N PHE A 51 1.22 -13.41 -6.68
CA PHE A 51 1.02 -12.25 -5.82
C PHE A 51 -0.41 -12.17 -5.26
N LEU A 52 -1.40 -12.48 -6.09
CA LEU A 52 -2.80 -12.53 -5.66
C LEU A 52 -3.03 -13.60 -4.59
N LEU A 53 -2.44 -14.79 -4.74
CA LEU A 53 -2.51 -15.85 -3.73
C LEU A 53 -1.93 -15.39 -2.38
N ILE A 54 -0.77 -14.74 -2.38
CA ILE A 54 -0.15 -14.21 -1.15
C ILE A 54 -1.07 -13.17 -0.49
N ILE A 55 -1.71 -12.29 -1.26
CA ILE A 55 -2.68 -11.32 -0.73
C ILE A 55 -3.91 -12.02 -0.15
N LEU A 56 -4.43 -13.05 -0.82
CA LEU A 56 -5.58 -13.81 -0.32
C LEU A 56 -5.24 -14.54 0.98
N MET A 57 -4.05 -15.12 1.09
CA MET A 57 -3.56 -15.72 2.34
C MET A 57 -3.42 -14.68 3.45
N TRP A 58 -2.87 -13.50 3.14
CA TRP A 58 -2.75 -12.40 4.08
C TRP A 58 -4.12 -11.93 4.58
N LEU A 59 -5.09 -11.78 3.68
CA LEU A 59 -6.47 -11.43 4.03
C LEU A 59 -7.13 -12.52 4.87
N PHE A 60 -6.90 -13.79 4.55
CA PHE A 60 -7.40 -14.91 5.33
C PHE A 60 -6.90 -14.86 6.76
N GLU A 61 -5.60 -14.65 6.98
CA GLU A 61 -5.02 -14.54 8.33
C GLU A 61 -5.55 -13.32 9.12
N LEU A 62 -5.94 -12.22 8.45
CA LEU A 62 -6.63 -11.08 9.09
C LEU A 62 -8.08 -11.40 9.49
N ILE A 63 -8.78 -12.18 8.69
CA ILE A 63 -10.19 -12.54 8.90
C ILE A 63 -10.34 -13.62 9.98
N LYS A 64 -9.39 -14.54 10.03
CA LYS A 64 -9.40 -15.71 10.89
C LYS A 64 -9.71 -15.42 12.37
N PRO A 65 -9.08 -14.45 13.06
CA PRO A 65 -9.41 -14.13 14.44
C PRO A 65 -10.82 -13.51 14.62
N VAL A 66 -11.28 -12.75 13.62
CA VAL A 66 -12.59 -12.07 13.67
C VAL A 66 -13.74 -13.08 13.64
N PHE A 67 -13.63 -14.11 12.79
CA PHE A 67 -14.65 -15.15 12.63
C PHE A 67 -14.34 -16.42 13.44
N GLN A 68 -13.33 -16.38 14.31
CA GLN A 68 -12.90 -17.51 15.16
C GLN A 68 -12.65 -18.80 14.36
N ILE A 69 -12.05 -18.65 13.18
CA ILE A 69 -11.76 -19.78 12.29
C ILE A 69 -10.58 -20.57 12.90
N SER A 70 -10.81 -21.83 13.27
CA SER A 70 -9.79 -22.71 13.85
C SER A 70 -8.86 -23.30 12.79
N PHE A 71 -9.31 -23.39 11.55
CA PHE A 71 -8.51 -23.92 10.45
C PHE A 71 -7.35 -22.97 10.08
N SER A 72 -6.16 -23.53 9.91
CA SER A 72 -4.98 -22.80 9.44
C SER A 72 -4.46 -23.42 8.13
N VAL A 73 -4.26 -22.56 7.12
CA VAL A 73 -3.64 -22.97 5.84
C VAL A 73 -2.12 -23.05 5.99
N LEU A 74 -1.56 -22.20 6.85
CA LEU A 74 -0.12 -22.12 7.11
C LEU A 74 0.25 -22.94 8.35
N PRO A 75 1.47 -23.50 8.41
CA PRO A 75 2.00 -24.14 9.60
C PRO A 75 1.99 -23.19 10.80
N GLU A 76 1.71 -23.72 11.98
CA GLU A 76 1.61 -22.93 13.22
C GLU A 76 2.87 -22.12 13.53
N TRP A 77 4.05 -22.68 13.29
CA TRP A 77 5.32 -21.97 13.53
C TRP A 77 5.51 -20.71 12.67
N ILE A 78 4.75 -20.55 11.57
CA ILE A 78 4.75 -19.33 10.73
C ILE A 78 3.78 -18.28 11.27
N VAL A 79 2.63 -18.71 11.79
CA VAL A 79 1.53 -17.82 12.20
C VAL A 79 1.47 -17.55 13.69
N ASN A 80 2.15 -18.37 14.50
CA ASN A 80 2.23 -18.13 15.93
C ASN A 80 3.09 -16.87 16.22
N PRO A 81 2.68 -16.03 17.18
CA PRO A 81 3.42 -14.83 17.51
C PRO A 81 4.82 -15.18 18.05
N LEU A 82 5.84 -14.51 17.51
CA LEU A 82 7.23 -14.61 17.98
C LEU A 82 7.42 -13.92 19.32
N ILE A 83 6.68 -12.84 19.54
CA ILE A 83 6.76 -12.00 20.74
C ILE A 83 5.34 -11.60 21.13
N GLU A 84 4.96 -11.85 22.37
CA GLU A 84 3.73 -11.34 22.95
C GLU A 84 4.03 -10.13 23.84
N SER A 85 3.88 -8.94 23.28
CA SER A 85 4.11 -7.68 23.99
C SER A 85 2.93 -6.73 23.80
N PHE A 86 2.34 -6.31 24.91
CA PHE A 86 1.27 -5.32 24.92
C PHE A 86 1.72 -3.96 24.35
N LEU A 87 2.95 -3.53 24.68
CA LEU A 87 3.53 -2.30 24.15
C LEU A 87 3.71 -2.37 22.62
N MET A 88 4.10 -3.52 22.11
CA MET A 88 4.27 -3.74 20.67
C MET A 88 2.93 -3.68 19.93
N LYS A 89 1.85 -4.23 20.52
CA LYS A 89 0.49 -4.13 19.99
C LYS A 89 0.00 -2.67 19.98
N ILE A 90 0.23 -1.90 21.03
CA ILE A 90 -0.10 -0.46 21.08
C ILE A 90 0.69 0.31 19.99
N ALA A 91 2.00 0.08 19.89
CA ALA A 91 2.83 0.71 18.86
C ALA A 91 2.30 0.38 17.46
N GLY A 92 1.90 -0.87 17.20
CA GLY A 92 1.29 -1.30 15.96
C GLY A 92 -0.02 -0.55 15.64
N VAL A 93 -0.90 -0.35 16.63
CA VAL A 93 -2.13 0.46 16.47
C VAL A 93 -1.77 1.90 16.08
N ILE A 94 -0.86 2.53 16.82
CA ILE A 94 -0.45 3.93 16.57
C ILE A 94 0.14 4.08 15.16
N VAL A 95 1.06 3.18 14.77
CA VAL A 95 1.70 3.21 13.45
C VAL A 95 0.67 2.99 12.33
N THR A 96 -0.26 2.05 12.52
CA THR A 96 -1.33 1.79 11.54
C THR A 96 -2.29 2.98 11.40
N CYS A 97 -2.72 3.59 12.51
CA CYS A 97 -3.56 4.79 12.50
C CYS A 97 -2.85 5.96 11.81
N PHE A 98 -1.56 6.16 12.10
CA PHE A 98 -0.75 7.18 11.43
C PHE A 98 -0.67 6.92 9.91
N ALA A 99 -0.45 5.66 9.49
CA ALA A 99 -0.41 5.27 8.09
C ALA A 99 -1.73 5.57 7.36
N LEU A 100 -2.88 5.25 7.98
CA LEU A 100 -4.21 5.53 7.42
C LEU A 100 -4.48 7.03 7.30
N LEU A 101 -4.11 7.81 8.31
CA LEU A 101 -4.22 9.28 8.27
C LEU A 101 -3.32 9.86 7.17
N PHE A 102 -2.08 9.40 7.08
CA PHE A 102 -1.14 9.83 6.05
C PHE A 102 -1.62 9.44 4.64
N MET A 103 -2.21 8.25 4.47
CA MET A 103 -2.86 7.81 3.24
C MET A 103 -4.02 8.76 2.88
N LEU A 104 -4.91 9.06 3.82
CA LEU A 104 -6.04 9.97 3.58
C LEU A 104 -5.54 11.35 3.09
N ILE A 105 -4.58 11.94 3.81
CA ILE A 105 -4.00 13.23 3.44
C ILE A 105 -3.38 13.16 2.03
N THR A 106 -2.67 12.09 1.73
CA THR A 106 -2.05 11.86 0.41
C THR A 106 -3.10 11.77 -0.70
N LEU A 107 -4.16 10.99 -0.50
CA LEU A 107 -5.25 10.86 -1.47
C LEU A 107 -5.96 12.19 -1.73
N LEU A 108 -6.10 13.05 -0.74
CA LEU A 108 -6.66 14.40 -0.89
C LEU A 108 -5.72 15.30 -1.72
N HIS A 109 -4.40 15.26 -1.47
CA HIS A 109 -3.41 16.06 -2.18
C HIS A 109 -3.20 15.64 -3.65
N PHE A 110 -3.54 14.40 -4.03
CA PHE A 110 -3.52 14.01 -5.44
C PHE A 110 -4.50 14.81 -6.32
N LYS A 111 -5.50 15.47 -5.74
CA LYS A 111 -6.54 16.19 -6.50
C LYS A 111 -7.10 15.32 -7.63
N ASN A 112 -6.95 15.75 -8.89
CA ASN A 112 -7.38 15.01 -10.09
C ASN A 112 -6.23 14.25 -10.77
N SER A 113 -5.04 14.20 -10.17
CA SER A 113 -3.83 13.61 -10.77
C SER A 113 -3.55 12.17 -10.32
N LEU A 114 -4.40 11.58 -9.45
CA LEU A 114 -4.25 10.18 -9.08
C LEU A 114 -4.44 9.27 -10.29
N ARG A 115 -3.42 8.48 -10.61
CA ARG A 115 -3.42 7.51 -11.69
C ARG A 115 -2.78 6.20 -11.25
N PHE A 116 -3.39 5.09 -11.64
CA PHE A 116 -2.81 3.77 -11.49
C PHE A 116 -2.36 3.26 -12.86
N GLY A 117 -1.05 3.09 -13.02
CA GLY A 117 -0.43 2.62 -14.26
C GLY A 117 0.27 3.70 -15.07
N LEU A 118 1.14 3.24 -15.97
CA LEU A 118 2.11 4.06 -16.70
C LEU A 118 1.56 4.41 -18.09
N ASN A 119 0.68 5.43 -18.19
CA ASN A 119 0.13 5.89 -19.46
C ASN A 119 0.47 7.36 -19.74
N LYS A 120 1.28 7.62 -20.78
CA LYS A 120 1.73 8.97 -21.17
C LYS A 120 0.58 9.90 -21.57
N LYS A 121 -0.49 9.36 -22.19
CA LYS A 121 -1.60 10.18 -22.70
C LYS A 121 -2.44 10.81 -21.59
N ASN A 122 -2.44 10.21 -20.39
CA ASN A 122 -3.27 10.63 -19.26
C ASN A 122 -2.44 10.80 -17.98
N ALA A 123 -1.25 11.39 -18.06
CA ALA A 123 -0.34 11.49 -16.92
C ALA A 123 -0.84 12.43 -15.79
N GLY A 124 -1.74 13.38 -16.08
CA GLY A 124 -2.19 14.39 -15.13
C GLY A 124 -1.16 15.50 -14.92
N GLU A 125 -1.29 16.24 -13.84
CA GLU A 125 -0.32 17.28 -13.46
C GLU A 125 0.70 16.73 -12.46
N LEU A 126 1.96 17.19 -12.55
CA LEU A 126 2.99 16.88 -11.58
C LEU A 126 2.71 17.68 -10.29
N ILE A 127 2.34 16.97 -9.22
CA ILE A 127 2.09 17.58 -7.92
C ILE A 127 3.40 17.56 -7.12
N THR A 128 3.82 18.72 -6.62
CA THR A 128 5.06 18.90 -5.86
C THR A 128 4.84 19.61 -4.52
N THR A 129 3.56 19.87 -4.15
CA THR A 129 3.16 20.63 -2.97
C THR A 129 2.46 19.74 -1.93
N GLY A 130 2.28 20.25 -0.71
CA GLY A 130 1.67 19.49 0.39
C GLY A 130 2.56 18.33 0.81
N VAL A 131 2.01 17.14 0.95
CA VAL A 131 2.77 15.92 1.32
C VAL A 131 3.83 15.55 0.28
N PHE A 132 3.67 15.96 -0.98
CA PHE A 132 4.65 15.78 -2.04
C PHE A 132 5.86 16.70 -1.95
N ALA A 133 5.82 17.70 -1.07
CA ALA A 133 7.00 18.51 -0.75
C ALA A 133 7.96 17.80 0.22
N PHE A 134 7.49 16.78 0.93
CA PHE A 134 8.29 15.98 1.89
C PHE A 134 8.72 14.64 1.32
N SER A 135 7.84 13.98 0.57
CA SER A 135 8.11 12.69 -0.07
C SER A 135 7.64 12.72 -1.52
N ARG A 136 8.43 12.13 -2.44
CA ARG A 136 7.99 11.98 -3.83
C ARG A 136 6.96 10.87 -4.01
N ASN A 137 6.90 9.93 -3.06
CA ASN A 137 6.05 8.75 -3.12
C ASN A 137 5.20 8.55 -1.85
N PRO A 138 4.45 9.59 -1.40
CA PRO A 138 3.76 9.53 -0.11
C PRO A 138 2.67 8.45 -0.05
N PHE A 139 2.06 8.10 -1.18
CA PHE A 139 1.09 7.00 -1.30
C PHE A 139 1.74 5.65 -0.95
N PHE A 140 2.87 5.34 -1.55
CA PHE A 140 3.58 4.10 -1.30
C PHE A 140 4.21 4.08 0.09
N LEU A 141 4.72 5.20 0.56
CA LEU A 141 5.24 5.33 1.92
C LEU A 141 4.15 5.05 2.96
N SER A 142 2.91 5.52 2.75
CA SER A 142 1.81 5.21 3.66
C SER A 142 1.43 3.73 3.65
N LEU A 143 1.52 3.04 2.52
CA LEU A 143 1.34 1.58 2.45
C LEU A 143 2.45 0.83 3.18
N ASP A 144 3.71 1.24 3.00
CA ASP A 144 4.85 0.65 3.69
C ASP A 144 4.70 0.76 5.21
N ILE A 145 4.35 1.96 5.71
CA ILE A 145 4.09 2.20 7.13
C ILE A 145 2.89 1.36 7.63
N TYR A 146 1.84 1.23 6.82
CA TYR A 146 0.67 0.42 7.14
C TYR A 146 1.04 -1.06 7.37
N PHE A 147 1.76 -1.67 6.44
CA PHE A 147 2.16 -3.08 6.56
C PHE A 147 3.15 -3.31 7.71
N LEU A 148 4.03 -2.35 8.00
CA LEU A 148 4.86 -2.38 9.20
C LEU A 148 4.03 -2.31 10.50
N GLY A 149 2.99 -1.47 10.53
CA GLY A 149 2.07 -1.39 11.65
C GLY A 149 1.32 -2.70 11.91
N ILE A 150 0.87 -3.37 10.84
CA ILE A 150 0.22 -4.69 10.95
C ILE A 150 1.21 -5.77 11.44
N ALA A 151 2.47 -5.75 10.97
CA ALA A 151 3.50 -6.67 11.44
C ALA A 151 3.85 -6.46 12.93
N LEU A 152 3.75 -5.23 13.45
CA LEU A 152 3.89 -4.94 14.88
C LEU A 152 2.69 -5.43 15.69
N LEU A 153 1.47 -5.37 15.14
CA LEU A 153 0.25 -5.87 15.78
C LEU A 153 0.23 -7.39 15.87
N GLN A 154 0.72 -8.04 14.83
CA GLN A 154 0.79 -9.49 14.71
C GLN A 154 2.23 -9.92 14.37
N PRO A 155 3.14 -9.91 15.37
CA PRO A 155 4.57 -10.14 15.16
C PRO A 155 4.87 -11.63 14.97
N ASN A 156 4.47 -12.18 13.84
CA ASN A 156 4.78 -13.54 13.41
C ASN A 156 5.53 -13.55 12.08
N LEU A 157 6.10 -14.68 11.71
CA LEU A 157 6.92 -14.79 10.50
C LEU A 157 6.14 -14.45 9.24
N PHE A 158 4.83 -14.75 9.20
CA PHE A 158 4.01 -14.48 8.02
C PHE A 158 3.82 -12.97 7.80
N PHE A 159 3.36 -12.22 8.82
CA PHE A 159 3.12 -10.78 8.66
C PHE A 159 4.41 -9.97 8.52
N ILE A 160 5.49 -10.37 9.21
CA ILE A 160 6.83 -9.77 9.04
C ILE A 160 7.34 -10.04 7.63
N GLY A 161 7.28 -11.29 7.16
CA GLY A 161 7.69 -11.67 5.81
C GLY A 161 6.88 -10.95 4.73
N PHE A 162 5.56 -10.82 4.94
CA PHE A 162 4.68 -10.06 4.03
C PHE A 162 5.04 -8.57 4.00
N ALA A 163 5.32 -7.94 5.16
CA ALA A 163 5.76 -6.55 5.22
C ALA A 163 7.09 -6.34 4.46
N ILE A 164 8.06 -7.21 4.64
CA ILE A 164 9.33 -7.15 3.89
C ILE A 164 9.10 -7.33 2.39
N LEU A 165 8.26 -8.30 1.99
CA LEU A 165 7.93 -8.55 0.59
C LEU A 165 7.27 -7.33 -0.07
N THR A 166 6.33 -6.68 0.64
CA THR A 166 5.66 -5.48 0.13
C THR A 166 6.60 -4.30 0.03
N LEU A 167 7.44 -4.03 1.04
CA LEU A 167 8.48 -3.00 1.02
C LEU A 167 9.40 -3.14 -0.20
N VAL A 168 9.91 -4.35 -0.43
CA VAL A 168 10.79 -4.64 -1.58
C VAL A 168 10.04 -4.47 -2.90
N SER A 169 8.83 -4.99 -3.01
CA SER A 169 8.01 -4.93 -4.21
C SER A 169 7.63 -3.48 -4.56
N ILE A 170 7.20 -2.71 -3.57
CA ILE A 170 6.87 -1.29 -3.69
C ILE A 170 8.11 -0.49 -4.10
N HIS A 171 9.28 -0.76 -3.51
CA HIS A 171 10.51 -0.08 -3.90
C HIS A 171 10.82 -0.24 -5.39
N PHE A 172 10.77 -1.48 -5.90
CA PHE A 172 10.97 -1.72 -7.34
C PHE A 172 9.89 -1.10 -8.22
N PHE A 173 8.65 -1.04 -7.73
CA PHE A 173 7.58 -0.36 -8.44
C PHE A 173 7.83 1.15 -8.53
N ILE A 174 8.21 1.79 -7.41
CA ILE A 174 8.59 3.21 -7.36
C ILE A 174 9.71 3.53 -8.36
N LEU A 175 10.75 2.69 -8.46
CA LEU A 175 11.83 2.91 -9.42
C LEU A 175 11.32 2.95 -10.88
N LYS A 176 10.36 2.08 -11.22
CA LYS A 176 9.74 2.06 -12.57
C LYS A 176 8.86 3.29 -12.78
N GLU A 177 8.10 3.69 -11.76
CA GLU A 177 7.23 4.86 -11.82
C GLU A 177 8.03 6.15 -11.95
N GLU A 178 9.10 6.33 -11.17
CA GLU A 178 9.99 7.50 -11.28
C GLU A 178 10.63 7.60 -12.67
N LYS A 179 11.06 6.47 -13.26
CA LYS A 179 11.56 6.46 -14.64
C LYS A 179 10.51 6.89 -15.65
N PHE A 180 9.28 6.44 -15.47
CA PHE A 180 8.15 6.85 -16.32
C PHE A 180 7.83 8.33 -16.15
N ILE A 181 7.67 8.82 -14.92
CA ILE A 181 7.38 10.22 -14.59
C ILE A 181 8.45 11.14 -15.21
N ARG A 182 9.73 10.76 -15.10
CA ARG A 182 10.83 11.47 -15.73
C ARG A 182 10.67 11.55 -17.26
N SER A 183 10.19 10.48 -17.91
CA SER A 183 9.96 10.47 -19.37
C SER A 183 8.77 11.34 -19.81
N VAL A 184 7.85 11.65 -18.89
CA VAL A 184 6.65 12.46 -19.14
C VAL A 184 6.89 13.94 -18.87
N TYR A 185 7.46 14.26 -17.70
CA TYR A 185 7.58 15.65 -17.23
C TYR A 185 8.98 16.25 -17.46
N GLY A 186 9.97 15.44 -17.90
CA GLY A 186 11.30 15.92 -18.30
C GLY A 186 11.99 16.77 -17.23
N TYR A 187 12.38 17.99 -17.62
CA TYR A 187 13.13 18.92 -16.79
C TYR A 187 12.41 19.29 -15.47
N LYS A 188 11.08 19.49 -15.52
CA LYS A 188 10.29 19.81 -14.31
C LYS A 188 10.43 18.73 -13.22
N TYR A 189 10.46 17.47 -13.62
CA TYR A 189 10.66 16.37 -12.68
C TYR A 189 12.10 16.32 -12.17
N LEU A 190 13.10 16.62 -13.00
CA LEU A 190 14.50 16.68 -12.57
C LEU A 190 14.74 17.76 -11.50
N GLU A 191 14.10 18.91 -11.63
CA GLU A 191 14.11 19.97 -10.61
C GLU A 191 13.48 19.52 -9.29
N TYR A 192 12.36 18.79 -9.38
CA TYR A 192 11.69 18.21 -8.22
C TYR A 192 12.56 17.16 -7.51
N LEU A 193 13.28 16.31 -8.26
CA LEU A 193 14.21 15.31 -7.72
C LEU A 193 15.34 15.93 -6.87
N LYS A 194 15.79 17.14 -7.21
CA LYS A 194 16.86 17.85 -6.46
C LYS A 194 16.37 18.34 -5.10
N LYS A 195 15.07 18.62 -4.96
CA LYS A 195 14.47 19.25 -3.78
C LYS A 195 13.85 18.26 -2.80
N VAL A 196 13.32 17.15 -3.28
CA VAL A 196 12.53 16.22 -2.48
C VAL A 196 13.11 14.82 -2.57
N ARG A 197 13.20 14.13 -1.43
CA ARG A 197 13.69 12.75 -1.36
C ARG A 197 12.62 11.75 -1.83
N ARG A 198 13.04 10.50 -2.09
CA ARG A 198 12.13 9.43 -2.54
C ARG A 198 11.12 9.05 -1.48
N TYR A 199 11.55 8.93 -0.24
CA TYR A 199 10.72 8.58 0.92
C TYR A 199 10.60 9.78 1.87
N LEU A 200 11.63 10.06 2.63
CA LEU A 200 11.71 11.17 3.60
C LEU A 200 13.09 11.85 3.54
#